data_d4289097043903155bc1d696653b50ee
#
_entry.id   d4289097043903155bc1d696653b50ee
#
_cell.length_a   1.000
_cell.length_b   1.000
_cell.length_c   1.000
_cell.angle_alpha   90.00
_cell.angle_beta   90.00
_cell.angle_gamma   90.00
#
_symmetry.space_group_name_H-M   'P 1'
#
loop_
_entity.id
_entity.type
_entity.pdbx_description
1 polymer ?
#
loop_
_entity_poly.entity_id
_entity_poly.type
_entity_poly.pdbx_seq_one_letter_code
_entity_poly.pdbx_strand_id
1 'polypeptide(L)'
;MTNSLPPERPNDVPLYDQAKGATDSKSPSSFRNFRFLGFLVFFLVFIVPYGYFHGFSTFLFSVITFLEVILLFNVLIIVHELGHFLAAKWCGLQIDKFAIWFGKPLWSKKVDGVEYILGSIPAGGYVALPQMAPMEALEGKSETPREELAPASPWQKIIVAFAGPLFSFGLAIFFAAIVWAVGKPVQYEEATTTIGYVMPGDPADKAGLMAGDKILSIDGHKIKQFMGMGNSVIWRIVTSTADTIPVKVQRGDQTLTIQVAPQKDLDHTHTWWQRSATRKIGVGPADGPLVIKKLLPDSPALAAGLKVGDRIAEMNGQPIYAAAAIDLLLKDRPNNPIQFGIVRQGETQPQTITVQPVKPISPSPLPKDAPQTDIGIEEYEANVRLVHPTPFQQVRESVQAVTSTLGALFAPHSNIGASQLSGPVGIMNIFFRVLSSEDGWRLALWFAVLINVNLALLNLFPLPVLDGGHIALSLIEWVRHRPLSMSILEPVQTACALVLIAYMAFITFFDVQDSGKMAFGSGGGEIKFAPKQGGQ
;
A
#
# COMPACT_ATOMS: atom_id res chain seq x y z
N MET A 1 -60.01 78.98 3.35
CA MET A 1 -60.42 77.59 3.27
C MET A 1 -59.25 76.77 3.78
N THR A 2 -59.35 76.38 5.01
CA THR A 2 -58.34 75.63 5.77
C THR A 2 -58.50 74.13 5.57
N ASN A 3 -57.48 73.46 5.03
CA ASN A 3 -57.43 72.02 4.99
C ASN A 3 -56.48 71.55 6.10
N SER A 4 -57.09 70.94 7.11
CA SER A 4 -56.44 70.28 8.23
C SER A 4 -55.99 68.87 7.85
N LEU A 5 -54.72 68.56 8.07
CA LEU A 5 -54.17 67.20 8.02
C LEU A 5 -54.62 66.42 9.24
N PRO A 6 -54.89 65.09 9.10
CA PRO A 6 -55.23 64.23 10.23
C PRO A 6 -53.97 63.84 11.03
N PRO A 7 -54.13 63.47 12.33
CA PRO A 7 -52.99 63.22 13.24
C PRO A 7 -52.31 61.89 12.96
N GLU A 8 -50.96 61.88 13.08
CA GLU A 8 -50.09 60.72 13.06
C GLU A 8 -50.43 59.76 14.19
N ARG A 9 -50.55 58.46 13.87
CA ARG A 9 -50.57 57.39 14.85
C ARG A 9 -49.16 57.04 15.28
N PRO A 10 -48.84 56.88 16.56
CA PRO A 10 -47.56 56.37 17.01
C PRO A 10 -47.60 54.84 17.00
N ASN A 11 -46.41 54.26 16.67
CA ASN A 11 -46.03 52.87 16.85
C ASN A 11 -46.36 51.87 15.69
N ASP A 12 -45.58 51.98 14.61
CA ASP A 12 -45.25 50.80 13.83
C ASP A 12 -43.70 50.60 13.87
N VAL A 13 -43.24 49.86 14.88
CA VAL A 13 -41.89 49.32 14.91
C VAL A 13 -41.91 48.09 14.01
N PRO A 14 -41.00 47.97 13.03
CA PRO A 14 -40.99 46.80 12.13
C PRO A 14 -40.70 45.52 12.91
N LEU A 15 -41.53 44.52 12.69
CA LEU A 15 -41.45 43.17 13.23
C LEU A 15 -40.17 42.38 12.87
N TYR A 16 -39.16 43.03 12.31
CA TYR A 16 -37.91 42.39 11.87
C TYR A 16 -36.83 42.32 12.95
N ASP A 17 -36.96 43.02 14.06
CA ASP A 17 -35.89 43.10 15.10
C ASP A 17 -36.16 42.17 16.31
N GLN A 18 -37.26 41.40 16.33
CA GLN A 18 -37.52 40.44 17.43
C GLN A 18 -37.01 39.02 17.16
N ALA A 19 -36.44 38.73 15.99
CA ALA A 19 -35.91 37.41 15.65
C ALA A 19 -34.41 37.21 15.92
N LYS A 20 -33.70 38.22 16.43
CA LYS A 20 -32.26 38.15 16.73
C LYS A 20 -31.88 37.77 18.16
N GLY A 21 -32.87 37.46 19.00
CA GLY A 21 -32.69 37.22 20.44
C GLY A 21 -32.82 35.76 20.91
N ALA A 22 -32.96 34.77 20.03
CA ALA A 22 -33.21 33.41 20.52
C ALA A 22 -32.67 32.34 19.56
N THR A 23 -31.36 32.18 19.42
CA THR A 23 -30.74 30.89 19.05
C THR A 23 -29.30 30.80 19.51
N ASP A 24 -29.03 31.10 20.76
CA ASP A 24 -27.90 30.46 21.46
C ASP A 24 -28.40 29.14 22.04
N SER A 25 -28.77 28.21 21.17
CA SER A 25 -28.98 26.84 21.57
C SER A 25 -27.59 26.19 21.74
N LYS A 26 -27.05 26.24 22.97
CA LYS A 26 -26.02 25.32 23.43
C LYS A 26 -26.41 23.93 22.95
N SER A 27 -25.67 23.38 21.98
CA SER A 27 -25.85 22.00 21.56
C SER A 27 -25.78 21.11 22.80
N PRO A 28 -26.72 20.19 23.01
CA PRO A 28 -26.77 19.44 24.25
C PRO A 28 -25.47 18.65 24.43
N SER A 29 -24.88 18.79 25.60
CA SER A 29 -23.68 18.06 26.07
C SER A 29 -23.78 16.53 25.92
N SER A 30 -24.99 16.02 25.70
CA SER A 30 -25.31 14.62 25.49
C SER A 30 -24.68 14.01 24.23
N PHE A 31 -24.56 14.77 23.12
CA PHE A 31 -23.97 14.27 21.87
C PHE A 31 -22.44 14.09 21.94
N ARG A 32 -21.76 14.90 22.76
CA ARG A 32 -20.32 14.79 23.01
C ARG A 32 -20.02 13.57 23.89
N ASN A 33 -20.89 13.30 24.86
CA ASN A 33 -20.78 12.12 25.75
C ASN A 33 -21.07 10.81 24.99
N PHE A 34 -21.97 10.81 24.00
CA PHE A 34 -22.29 9.62 23.21
C PHE A 34 -21.13 9.19 22.29
N ARG A 35 -20.40 10.15 21.71
CA ARG A 35 -19.20 9.88 20.90
C ARG A 35 -18.03 9.38 21.74
N PHE A 36 -17.82 9.99 22.92
CA PHE A 36 -16.83 9.53 23.87
C PHE A 36 -17.17 8.12 24.40
N LEU A 37 -18.43 7.87 24.67
CA LEU A 37 -18.91 6.55 25.09
C LEU A 37 -18.74 5.52 23.96
N GLY A 38 -19.04 5.86 22.71
CA GLY A 38 -18.82 4.99 21.56
C GLY A 38 -17.33 4.66 21.35
N PHE A 39 -16.46 5.65 21.50
CA PHE A 39 -15.00 5.43 21.45
C PHE A 39 -14.52 4.58 22.63
N LEU A 40 -15.02 4.83 23.83
CA LEU A 40 -14.70 4.06 25.03
C LEU A 40 -15.17 2.59 24.89
N VAL A 41 -16.38 2.37 24.37
CA VAL A 41 -16.91 1.03 24.11
C VAL A 41 -16.08 0.32 23.05
N PHE A 42 -15.74 0.98 21.95
CA PHE A 42 -14.85 0.43 20.93
C PHE A 42 -13.47 0.05 21.52
N PHE A 43 -12.89 0.95 22.31
CA PHE A 43 -11.63 0.70 23.01
C PHE A 43 -11.71 -0.51 23.93
N LEU A 44 -12.76 -0.59 24.77
CA LEU A 44 -12.93 -1.69 25.72
C LEU A 44 -13.29 -3.02 25.04
N VAL A 45 -14.05 -3.00 23.98
CA VAL A 45 -14.53 -4.22 23.30
C VAL A 45 -13.50 -4.80 22.34
N PHE A 46 -12.72 -3.96 21.66
CA PHE A 46 -11.78 -4.41 20.63
C PHE A 46 -10.31 -4.32 21.06
N ILE A 47 -9.92 -3.25 21.72
CA ILE A 47 -8.53 -2.96 21.99
C ILE A 47 -8.03 -3.69 23.25
N VAL A 48 -8.81 -3.67 24.33
CA VAL A 48 -8.43 -4.35 25.57
C VAL A 48 -8.35 -5.88 25.40
N PRO A 49 -9.34 -6.56 24.78
CA PRO A 49 -9.22 -7.99 24.51
C PRO A 49 -8.04 -8.34 23.60
N TYR A 50 -7.79 -7.53 22.55
CA TYR A 50 -6.63 -7.75 21.68
C TYR A 50 -5.32 -7.73 22.47
N GLY A 51 -5.12 -6.72 23.34
CA GLY A 51 -3.95 -6.64 24.20
C GLY A 51 -3.87 -7.77 25.24
N TYR A 52 -5.01 -8.25 25.73
CA TYR A 52 -5.07 -9.40 26.63
C TYR A 52 -4.66 -10.72 25.95
N PHE A 53 -5.13 -10.97 24.74
CA PHE A 53 -4.84 -12.20 24.00
C PHE A 53 -3.44 -12.23 23.37
N HIS A 54 -2.90 -11.09 22.95
CA HIS A 54 -1.60 -11.01 22.25
C HIS A 54 -0.45 -10.46 23.12
N GLY A 55 -0.73 -10.08 24.36
CA GLY A 55 0.23 -9.48 25.29
C GLY A 55 0.29 -7.95 25.16
N PHE A 56 0.48 -7.28 26.30
CA PHE A 56 0.45 -5.81 26.39
C PHE A 56 1.59 -5.14 25.58
N SER A 57 2.77 -5.74 25.52
CA SER A 57 3.90 -5.24 24.73
C SER A 57 3.61 -5.23 23.23
N THR A 58 3.05 -6.33 22.71
CA THR A 58 2.66 -6.44 21.29
C THR A 58 1.55 -5.45 20.94
N PHE A 59 0.59 -5.29 21.84
CA PHE A 59 -0.46 -4.28 21.69
C PHE A 59 0.11 -2.86 21.64
N LEU A 60 0.96 -2.49 22.59
CA LEU A 60 1.58 -1.15 22.64
C LEU A 60 2.43 -0.88 21.39
N PHE A 61 3.22 -1.87 20.95
CA PHE A 61 3.97 -1.79 19.71
C PHE A 61 3.05 -1.54 18.50
N SER A 62 1.95 -2.28 18.37
CA SER A 62 0.99 -2.10 17.28
C SER A 62 0.35 -0.71 17.28
N VAL A 63 0.02 -0.17 18.45
CA VAL A 63 -0.53 1.19 18.58
C VAL A 63 0.50 2.24 18.16
N ILE A 64 1.74 2.12 18.62
CA ILE A 64 2.83 3.04 18.25
C ILE A 64 3.04 3.00 16.73
N THR A 65 3.19 1.81 16.15
CA THR A 65 3.35 1.64 14.69
C THR A 65 2.18 2.25 13.90
N PHE A 66 0.95 2.07 14.39
CA PHE A 66 -0.23 2.69 13.76
C PHE A 66 -0.19 4.22 13.81
N LEU A 67 0.26 4.82 14.92
CA LEU A 67 0.45 6.27 15.04
C LEU A 67 1.57 6.77 14.12
N GLU A 68 2.65 6.01 13.96
CA GLU A 68 3.73 6.30 13.01
C GLU A 68 3.23 6.30 11.57
N VAL A 69 2.39 5.34 11.19
CA VAL A 69 1.74 5.29 9.87
C VAL A 69 0.89 6.53 9.64
N ILE A 70 0.03 6.89 10.61
CA ILE A 70 -0.79 8.11 10.52
C ILE A 70 0.11 9.34 10.38
N LEU A 71 1.14 9.46 11.20
CA LEU A 71 2.07 10.59 11.14
C LEU A 71 2.74 10.71 9.78
N LEU A 72 3.31 9.60 9.28
CA LEU A 72 3.99 9.58 7.98
C LEU A 72 3.02 9.97 6.86
N PHE A 73 1.83 9.35 6.82
CA PHE A 73 0.82 9.65 5.82
C PHE A 73 0.38 11.13 5.85
N ASN A 74 0.26 11.70 7.05
CA ASN A 74 -0.07 13.12 7.20
C ASN A 74 1.05 14.04 6.71
N VAL A 75 2.31 13.69 6.96
CA VAL A 75 3.46 14.48 6.44
C VAL A 75 3.39 14.58 4.92
N LEU A 76 3.06 13.48 4.22
CA LEU A 76 2.94 13.47 2.75
C LEU A 76 1.89 14.47 2.26
N ILE A 77 0.72 14.47 2.91
CA ILE A 77 -0.40 15.34 2.54
C ILE A 77 -0.10 16.80 2.92
N ILE A 78 0.37 17.06 4.14
CA ILE A 78 0.66 18.42 4.62
C ILE A 78 1.68 19.11 3.71
N VAL A 79 2.72 18.41 3.27
CA VAL A 79 3.74 18.99 2.39
C VAL A 79 3.15 19.31 1.01
N HIS A 80 2.24 18.46 0.50
CA HIS A 80 1.50 18.73 -0.73
C HIS A 80 0.65 20.01 -0.60
N GLU A 81 -0.19 20.11 0.41
CA GLU A 81 -1.04 21.28 0.69
C GLU A 81 -0.22 22.55 0.96
N LEU A 82 0.93 22.39 1.62
CA LEU A 82 1.86 23.50 1.85
C LEU A 82 2.39 24.09 0.53
N GLY A 83 2.57 23.26 -0.49
CA GLY A 83 2.93 23.70 -1.83
C GLY A 83 1.90 24.67 -2.40
N HIS A 84 0.62 24.31 -2.39
CA HIS A 84 -0.48 25.18 -2.81
C HIS A 84 -0.56 26.46 -2.00
N PHE A 85 -0.47 26.34 -0.69
CA PHE A 85 -0.51 27.47 0.23
C PHE A 85 0.59 28.51 -0.05
N LEU A 86 1.84 28.06 -0.15
CA LEU A 86 2.98 28.95 -0.39
C LEU A 86 2.92 29.60 -1.77
N ALA A 87 2.51 28.85 -2.80
CA ALA A 87 2.34 29.39 -4.13
C ALA A 87 1.18 30.39 -4.22
N ALA A 88 0.05 30.13 -3.57
CA ALA A 88 -1.07 31.07 -3.48
C ALA A 88 -0.65 32.37 -2.79
N LYS A 89 0.06 32.29 -1.66
CA LYS A 89 0.62 33.42 -0.95
C LYS A 89 1.61 34.22 -1.82
N TRP A 90 2.48 33.53 -2.54
CA TRP A 90 3.44 34.15 -3.46
C TRP A 90 2.75 34.85 -4.64
N CYS A 91 1.68 34.26 -5.16
CA CYS A 91 0.86 34.86 -6.22
C CYS A 91 -0.07 35.97 -5.74
N GLY A 92 -0.15 36.25 -4.42
CA GLY A 92 -1.03 37.28 -3.85
C GLY A 92 -2.51 36.91 -3.90
N LEU A 93 -2.85 35.60 -3.96
CA LEU A 93 -4.23 35.13 -3.91
C LEU A 93 -4.75 35.13 -2.47
N GLN A 94 -6.07 35.32 -2.33
CA GLN A 94 -6.75 35.21 -1.04
C GLN A 94 -6.74 33.75 -0.59
N ILE A 95 -6.31 33.53 0.65
CA ILE A 95 -6.35 32.22 1.31
C ILE A 95 -7.30 32.34 2.49
N ASP A 96 -8.41 31.64 2.46
CA ASP A 96 -9.38 31.66 3.56
C ASP A 96 -9.02 30.63 4.64
N LYS A 97 -8.68 29.42 4.24
CA LYS A 97 -8.39 28.32 5.18
C LYS A 97 -7.19 27.50 4.74
N PHE A 98 -6.42 27.05 5.73
CA PHE A 98 -5.44 25.97 5.60
C PHE A 98 -5.82 24.87 6.58
N ALA A 99 -6.34 23.76 6.07
CA ALA A 99 -6.86 22.69 6.90
C ALA A 99 -6.00 21.42 6.76
N ILE A 100 -5.58 20.92 7.91
CA ILE A 100 -5.06 19.58 8.07
C ILE A 100 -6.23 18.73 8.56
N TRP A 101 -6.55 17.63 7.83
CA TRP A 101 -7.69 16.77 8.06
C TRP A 101 -9.03 17.39 7.67
N PHE A 102 -9.98 16.52 7.38
CA PHE A 102 -11.36 16.91 7.08
C PHE A 102 -12.24 16.91 8.33
N GLY A 103 -13.48 17.35 8.17
CA GLY A 103 -14.53 17.28 9.17
C GLY A 103 -14.58 18.48 10.10
N LYS A 104 -15.24 18.30 11.27
CA LYS A 104 -15.41 19.40 12.23
C LYS A 104 -14.08 19.79 12.85
N PRO A 105 -13.80 21.10 13.03
CA PRO A 105 -12.57 21.55 13.67
C PRO A 105 -12.43 20.98 15.08
N LEU A 106 -11.30 20.32 15.35
CA LEU A 106 -10.82 20.00 16.70
C LEU A 106 -10.12 21.21 17.31
N TRP A 107 -9.42 21.96 16.44
CA TRP A 107 -8.74 23.18 16.77
C TRP A 107 -8.78 24.09 15.54
N SER A 108 -8.98 25.41 15.79
CA SER A 108 -8.81 26.42 14.75
C SER A 108 -8.23 27.70 15.34
N LYS A 109 -7.46 28.43 14.51
CA LYS A 109 -6.89 29.74 14.86
C LYS A 109 -6.77 30.58 13.60
N LYS A 110 -7.29 31.81 13.66
CA LYS A 110 -7.16 32.78 12.55
C LYS A 110 -5.90 33.63 12.77
N VAL A 111 -5.01 33.64 11.77
CA VAL A 111 -3.76 34.42 11.77
C VAL A 111 -3.62 35.08 10.39
N ASP A 112 -3.41 36.39 10.36
CA ASP A 112 -3.23 37.18 9.12
C ASP A 112 -4.32 36.94 8.06
N GLY A 113 -5.57 36.77 8.50
CA GLY A 113 -6.71 36.53 7.61
C GLY A 113 -6.94 35.08 7.25
N VAL A 114 -5.98 34.18 7.46
CA VAL A 114 -6.08 32.74 7.18
C VAL A 114 -6.55 31.99 8.42
N GLU A 115 -7.55 31.14 8.28
CA GLU A 115 -7.99 30.20 9.33
C GLU A 115 -7.21 28.88 9.21
N TYR A 116 -6.36 28.60 10.19
CA TYR A 116 -5.65 27.32 10.32
C TYR A 116 -6.52 26.34 11.08
N ILE A 117 -6.79 25.17 10.50
CA ILE A 117 -7.74 24.20 11.04
C ILE A 117 -7.06 22.84 11.20
N LEU A 118 -7.31 22.19 12.36
CA LEU A 118 -7.11 20.76 12.54
C LEU A 118 -8.49 20.10 12.59
N GLY A 119 -8.82 19.31 11.57
CA GLY A 119 -10.09 18.60 11.45
C GLY A 119 -10.19 17.38 12.36
N SER A 120 -11.34 16.69 12.35
CA SER A 120 -11.61 15.52 13.20
C SER A 120 -11.40 14.18 12.48
N ILE A 121 -11.18 14.18 11.17
CA ILE A 121 -11.00 12.98 10.36
C ILE A 121 -9.56 12.98 9.84
N PRO A 122 -8.67 12.10 10.34
CA PRO A 122 -7.23 12.11 10.01
C PRO A 122 -6.96 11.58 8.59
N ALA A 123 -7.60 12.19 7.61
CA ALA A 123 -7.47 11.87 6.21
C ALA A 123 -7.52 13.16 5.39
N GLY A 124 -6.53 13.40 4.56
CA GLY A 124 -6.51 14.54 3.67
C GLY A 124 -6.12 15.87 4.32
N GLY A 125 -6.26 16.93 3.55
CA GLY A 125 -6.09 18.32 3.88
C GLY A 125 -6.65 19.14 2.74
N TYR A 126 -6.71 20.46 2.89
CA TYR A 126 -7.08 21.36 1.81
C TYR A 126 -6.65 22.82 2.09
N VAL A 127 -6.48 23.55 1.03
CA VAL A 127 -6.28 25.01 1.04
C VAL A 127 -7.47 25.66 0.35
N ALA A 128 -8.30 26.40 1.10
CA ALA A 128 -9.45 27.08 0.52
C ALA A 128 -9.01 28.37 -0.18
N LEU A 129 -9.12 28.39 -1.50
CA LEU A 129 -8.72 29.47 -2.40
C LEU A 129 -9.94 29.99 -3.18
N PRO A 130 -10.64 31.05 -2.73
CA PRO A 130 -11.88 31.52 -3.36
C PRO A 130 -11.76 31.87 -4.84
N GLN A 131 -10.56 32.29 -5.27
CA GLN A 131 -10.27 32.68 -6.65
C GLN A 131 -9.96 31.50 -7.59
N MET A 132 -9.72 30.31 -7.02
CA MET A 132 -9.63 29.07 -7.77
C MET A 132 -11.05 28.53 -8.06
N ALA A 133 -11.19 27.55 -8.92
CA ALA A 133 -12.50 26.91 -9.14
C ALA A 133 -12.94 26.22 -7.83
N PRO A 134 -14.12 26.53 -7.31
CA PRO A 134 -14.52 26.04 -6.00
C PRO A 134 -14.76 24.53 -6.05
N MET A 135 -14.15 23.79 -5.13
CA MET A 135 -14.56 22.44 -4.75
C MET A 135 -15.39 22.51 -3.45
N GLU A 136 -16.37 23.42 -3.40
CA GLU A 136 -17.20 23.68 -2.21
C GLU A 136 -17.83 22.41 -1.63
N ALA A 137 -18.08 21.43 -2.46
CA ALA A 137 -18.61 20.13 -2.03
C ALA A 137 -17.63 19.35 -1.13
N LEU A 138 -16.31 19.56 -1.28
CA LEU A 138 -15.26 18.87 -0.52
C LEU A 138 -14.61 19.80 0.52
N GLU A 139 -14.37 21.05 0.15
CA GLU A 139 -13.63 22.04 0.96
C GLU A 139 -14.54 22.88 1.87
N GLY A 140 -15.87 22.81 1.65
CA GLY A 140 -16.85 23.67 2.31
C GLY A 140 -16.91 25.07 1.67
N LYS A 141 -17.95 25.83 2.05
CA LYS A 141 -18.15 27.18 1.53
C LYS A 141 -17.01 28.11 1.96
N SER A 142 -16.48 28.86 0.99
CA SER A 142 -15.56 29.98 1.26
C SER A 142 -16.27 31.07 2.06
N GLU A 143 -15.56 31.72 2.98
CA GLU A 143 -16.10 32.86 3.75
C GLU A 143 -16.15 34.13 2.90
N THR A 144 -15.22 34.25 1.94
CA THR A 144 -15.10 35.44 1.08
C THR A 144 -15.85 35.20 -0.24
N PRO A 145 -16.89 36.00 -0.57
CA PRO A 145 -17.57 35.89 -1.84
C PRO A 145 -16.59 36.15 -3.00
N ARG A 146 -16.56 35.24 -3.97
CA ARG A 146 -15.64 35.31 -5.12
C ARG A 146 -15.84 36.56 -5.95
N GLU A 147 -17.06 37.09 -5.99
CA GLU A 147 -17.45 38.29 -6.75
C GLU A 147 -16.78 39.55 -6.21
N GLU A 148 -16.34 39.53 -4.97
CA GLU A 148 -15.63 40.66 -4.32
C GLU A 148 -14.12 40.67 -4.59
N LEU A 149 -13.58 39.57 -5.16
CA LEU A 149 -12.15 39.37 -5.37
C LEU A 149 -11.77 39.59 -6.85
N ALA A 150 -10.61 40.19 -7.08
CA ALA A 150 -10.04 40.26 -8.41
C ALA A 150 -9.81 38.84 -8.94
N PRO A 151 -10.22 38.54 -10.20
CA PRO A 151 -10.07 37.19 -10.76
C PRO A 151 -8.59 36.81 -10.89
N ALA A 152 -8.24 35.60 -10.45
CA ALA A 152 -6.89 35.08 -10.64
C ALA A 152 -6.60 34.85 -12.13
N SER A 153 -5.41 35.26 -12.56
CA SER A 153 -4.95 35.00 -13.93
C SER A 153 -4.75 33.49 -14.16
N PRO A 154 -4.87 33.02 -15.42
CA PRO A 154 -4.63 31.61 -15.74
C PRO A 154 -3.25 31.09 -15.27
N TRP A 155 -2.22 31.93 -15.36
CA TRP A 155 -0.87 31.57 -14.91
C TRP A 155 -0.76 31.45 -13.39
N GLN A 156 -1.41 32.30 -12.61
CA GLN A 156 -1.47 32.16 -11.15
C GLN A 156 -2.15 30.83 -10.76
N LYS A 157 -3.27 30.50 -11.44
CA LYS A 157 -3.97 29.21 -11.21
C LYS A 157 -3.06 28.02 -11.53
N ILE A 158 -2.32 28.06 -12.65
CA ILE A 158 -1.38 27.00 -13.04
C ILE A 158 -0.24 26.84 -12.01
N ILE A 159 0.37 27.95 -11.58
CA ILE A 159 1.47 27.94 -10.60
C ILE A 159 0.98 27.32 -9.30
N VAL A 160 -0.17 27.75 -8.80
CA VAL A 160 -0.73 27.25 -7.54
C VAL A 160 -1.07 25.77 -7.66
N ALA A 161 -1.77 25.36 -8.73
CA ALA A 161 -2.13 23.96 -8.93
C ALA A 161 -0.89 23.05 -9.12
N PHE A 162 0.16 23.52 -9.79
CA PHE A 162 1.39 22.75 -9.97
C PHE A 162 2.24 22.63 -8.70
N ALA A 163 2.12 23.57 -7.77
CA ALA A 163 2.97 23.64 -6.59
C ALA A 163 2.76 22.47 -5.63
N GLY A 164 1.53 21.95 -5.45
CA GLY A 164 1.28 20.75 -4.63
C GLY A 164 2.06 19.54 -5.12
N PRO A 165 1.85 19.11 -6.38
CA PRO A 165 2.64 18.06 -7.01
C PRO A 165 4.17 18.30 -6.96
N LEU A 166 4.63 19.53 -7.16
CA LEU A 166 6.04 19.89 -7.09
C LEU A 166 6.62 19.67 -5.68
N PHE A 167 5.89 20.03 -4.63
CA PHE A 167 6.30 19.83 -3.25
C PHE A 167 6.31 18.35 -2.87
N SER A 168 5.32 17.57 -3.31
CA SER A 168 5.34 16.12 -3.14
C SER A 168 6.54 15.48 -3.83
N PHE A 169 6.86 15.92 -5.05
CA PHE A 169 8.03 15.45 -5.77
C PHE A 169 9.35 15.84 -5.07
N GLY A 170 9.42 17.06 -4.53
CA GLY A 170 10.53 17.54 -3.70
C GLY A 170 10.72 16.68 -2.43
N LEU A 171 9.62 16.33 -1.76
CA LEU A 171 9.64 15.44 -0.60
C LEU A 171 10.09 14.01 -0.98
N ALA A 172 9.69 13.52 -2.16
CA ALA A 172 10.18 12.25 -2.69
C ALA A 172 11.71 12.26 -2.87
N ILE A 173 12.27 13.33 -3.45
CA ILE A 173 13.73 13.49 -3.60
C ILE A 173 14.42 13.56 -2.22
N PHE A 174 13.84 14.28 -1.27
CA PHE A 174 14.37 14.37 0.10
C PHE A 174 14.43 13.00 0.77
N PHE A 175 13.35 12.22 0.76
CA PHE A 175 13.37 10.86 1.29
C PHE A 175 14.31 9.94 0.50
N ALA A 176 14.38 10.08 -0.81
CA ALA A 176 15.30 9.30 -1.64
C ALA A 176 16.78 9.58 -1.31
N ALA A 177 17.11 10.82 -0.95
CA ALA A 177 18.46 11.17 -0.48
C ALA A 177 18.77 10.52 0.88
N ILE A 178 17.78 10.47 1.79
CA ILE A 178 17.94 9.76 3.06
C ILE A 178 18.15 8.26 2.81
N VAL A 179 17.30 7.63 1.98
CA VAL A 179 17.44 6.20 1.62
C VAL A 179 18.80 5.91 0.98
N TRP A 180 19.29 6.79 0.14
CA TRP A 180 20.64 6.67 -0.44
C TRP A 180 21.73 6.69 0.64
N ALA A 181 21.60 7.53 1.64
CA ALA A 181 22.56 7.64 2.74
C ALA A 181 22.50 6.43 3.70
N VAL A 182 21.28 6.01 4.11
CA VAL A 182 21.11 4.97 5.15
C VAL A 182 21.01 3.55 4.58
N GLY A 183 20.78 3.40 3.28
CA GLY A 183 20.55 2.14 2.59
C GLY A 183 19.11 1.62 2.72
N LYS A 184 18.72 0.80 1.74
CA LYS A 184 17.47 0.02 1.70
C LYS A 184 17.81 -1.46 1.88
N PRO A 185 17.19 -2.18 2.82
CA PRO A 185 17.29 -3.62 2.90
C PRO A 185 16.58 -4.25 1.69
N VAL A 186 17.24 -5.18 1.04
CA VAL A 186 16.71 -5.95 -0.10
C VAL A 186 16.93 -7.42 0.17
N GLN A 187 15.89 -8.20 0.16
CA GLN A 187 15.94 -9.64 0.32
C GLN A 187 16.49 -10.30 -0.97
N TYR A 188 17.21 -11.39 -0.81
CA TYR A 188 17.75 -12.13 -1.95
C TYR A 188 16.66 -12.58 -2.91
N GLU A 189 15.53 -13.03 -2.38
CA GLU A 189 14.34 -13.45 -3.11
C GLU A 189 13.77 -12.35 -4.02
N GLU A 190 13.83 -11.10 -3.59
CA GLU A 190 13.40 -9.96 -4.41
C GLU A 190 14.35 -9.71 -5.57
N ALA A 191 15.66 -9.76 -5.30
CA ALA A 191 16.70 -9.32 -6.22
C ALA A 191 17.17 -10.40 -7.19
N THR A 192 16.97 -11.68 -6.86
CA THR A 192 17.37 -12.80 -7.72
C THR A 192 16.56 -12.84 -9.01
N THR A 193 17.07 -13.55 -10.01
CA THR A 193 16.30 -13.98 -11.21
C THR A 193 16.29 -15.50 -11.34
N THR A 194 16.81 -16.20 -10.32
CA THR A 194 16.89 -17.67 -10.29
C THR A 194 15.59 -18.25 -9.74
N ILE A 195 15.06 -19.25 -10.42
CA ILE A 195 13.91 -20.01 -9.96
C ILE A 195 14.32 -20.88 -8.77
N GLY A 196 13.69 -20.68 -7.62
CA GLY A 196 13.91 -21.46 -6.40
C GLY A 196 13.13 -22.77 -6.39
N TYR A 197 11.90 -22.70 -6.86
CA TYR A 197 11.03 -23.88 -6.96
C TYR A 197 10.01 -23.72 -8.09
N VAL A 198 9.50 -24.83 -8.56
CA VAL A 198 8.42 -24.92 -9.56
C VAL A 198 7.29 -25.73 -8.95
N MET A 199 6.07 -25.19 -9.02
CA MET A 199 4.87 -25.88 -8.52
C MET A 199 4.52 -27.07 -9.42
N PRO A 200 4.43 -28.29 -8.87
CA PRO A 200 4.07 -29.47 -9.65
C PRO A 200 2.71 -29.33 -10.32
N GLY A 201 2.63 -29.68 -11.60
CA GLY A 201 1.41 -29.59 -12.39
C GLY A 201 1.01 -28.19 -12.89
N ASP A 202 1.70 -27.14 -12.47
CA ASP A 202 1.48 -25.77 -12.95
C ASP A 202 2.12 -25.55 -14.35
N PRO A 203 1.80 -24.45 -15.05
CA PRO A 203 2.28 -24.19 -16.41
C PRO A 203 3.80 -24.24 -16.59
N ALA A 204 4.57 -23.78 -15.60
CA ALA A 204 6.03 -23.81 -15.65
C ALA A 204 6.59 -25.23 -15.63
N ASP A 205 6.02 -26.10 -14.79
CA ASP A 205 6.37 -27.53 -14.70
C ASP A 205 6.05 -28.26 -16.02
N LYS A 206 4.84 -28.06 -16.52
CA LYS A 206 4.43 -28.64 -17.83
C LYS A 206 5.28 -28.19 -19.00
N ALA A 207 5.78 -26.95 -18.94
CA ALA A 207 6.65 -26.38 -19.97
C ALA A 207 8.12 -26.83 -19.82
N GLY A 208 8.52 -27.41 -18.68
CA GLY A 208 9.87 -27.89 -18.43
C GLY A 208 10.82 -26.84 -17.87
N LEU A 209 10.30 -25.80 -17.20
CA LEU A 209 11.11 -24.92 -16.34
C LEU A 209 11.53 -25.71 -15.09
N MET A 210 12.72 -25.43 -14.57
CA MET A 210 13.31 -26.14 -13.43
C MET A 210 13.82 -25.17 -12.36
N ALA A 211 13.87 -25.63 -11.12
CA ALA A 211 14.60 -24.94 -10.06
C ALA A 211 16.09 -24.81 -10.46
N GLY A 212 16.68 -23.65 -10.18
CA GLY A 212 18.04 -23.31 -10.62
C GLY A 212 18.12 -22.62 -11.98
N ASP A 213 17.07 -22.61 -12.80
CA ASP A 213 17.03 -21.82 -14.03
C ASP A 213 17.13 -20.33 -13.71
N LYS A 214 18.06 -19.64 -14.37
CA LYS A 214 18.19 -18.19 -14.27
C LYS A 214 17.40 -17.51 -15.38
N ILE A 215 16.36 -16.79 -15.04
CA ILE A 215 15.51 -16.09 -16.01
C ILE A 215 16.26 -14.86 -16.55
N LEU A 216 16.44 -14.79 -17.88
CA LEU A 216 17.10 -13.70 -18.58
C LEU A 216 16.08 -12.70 -19.16
N SER A 217 15.01 -13.23 -19.79
CA SER A 217 13.94 -12.39 -20.32
C SER A 217 12.59 -13.12 -20.31
N ILE A 218 11.53 -12.33 -20.22
CA ILE A 218 10.13 -12.80 -20.33
C ILE A 218 9.44 -11.91 -21.35
N ASP A 219 8.78 -12.52 -22.33
CA ASP A 219 8.06 -11.83 -23.40
C ASP A 219 8.94 -10.75 -24.09
N GLY A 220 10.21 -11.11 -24.38
CA GLY A 220 11.20 -10.24 -24.98
C GLY A 220 11.80 -9.17 -24.04
N HIS A 221 11.27 -8.99 -22.84
CA HIS A 221 11.73 -7.99 -21.87
C HIS A 221 12.79 -8.57 -20.93
N LYS A 222 13.95 -7.91 -20.84
CA LYS A 222 15.04 -8.29 -19.94
C LYS A 222 14.60 -8.21 -18.47
N ILE A 223 14.81 -9.29 -17.72
CA ILE A 223 14.48 -9.38 -16.30
C ILE A 223 15.69 -8.92 -15.45
N LYS A 224 15.42 -8.20 -14.37
CA LYS A 224 16.42 -7.70 -13.42
C LYS A 224 16.25 -8.25 -12.02
N GLN A 225 15.04 -8.64 -11.64
CA GLN A 225 14.67 -9.09 -10.29
C GLN A 225 13.46 -10.00 -10.36
N PHE A 226 13.19 -10.75 -9.29
CA PHE A 226 12.04 -11.65 -9.25
C PHE A 226 10.74 -10.91 -8.88
N MET A 227 10.79 -10.13 -7.81
CA MET A 227 9.64 -9.37 -7.28
C MET A 227 9.71 -7.90 -7.65
N GLY A 228 8.59 -7.19 -7.52
CA GLY A 228 8.46 -5.76 -7.80
C GLY A 228 7.78 -5.47 -9.13
N MET A 229 7.68 -4.19 -9.47
CA MET A 229 7.04 -3.71 -10.70
C MET A 229 8.07 -3.51 -11.84
N GLY A 230 7.58 -3.43 -13.06
CA GLY A 230 8.40 -3.15 -14.24
C GLY A 230 9.13 -4.37 -14.79
N ASN A 231 10.45 -4.48 -14.61
CA ASN A 231 11.25 -5.56 -15.19
C ASN A 231 11.48 -6.73 -14.23
N SER A 232 10.45 -7.13 -13.50
CA SER A 232 10.47 -8.31 -12.63
C SER A 232 9.77 -9.52 -13.26
N VAL A 233 10.10 -10.72 -12.76
CA VAL A 233 9.47 -11.98 -13.20
C VAL A 233 7.96 -11.90 -13.00
N ILE A 234 7.52 -11.58 -11.77
CA ILE A 234 6.09 -11.56 -11.43
C ILE A 234 5.36 -10.53 -12.28
N TRP A 235 5.87 -9.30 -12.38
CA TRP A 235 5.18 -8.23 -13.11
C TRP A 235 5.02 -8.56 -14.59
N ARG A 236 6.06 -9.10 -15.23
CA ARG A 236 6.00 -9.45 -16.66
C ARG A 236 5.03 -10.58 -16.97
N ILE A 237 4.92 -11.57 -16.07
CA ILE A 237 3.92 -12.65 -16.20
C ILE A 237 2.50 -12.09 -16.06
N VAL A 238 2.26 -11.28 -15.01
CA VAL A 238 0.92 -10.74 -14.72
C VAL A 238 0.45 -9.79 -15.82
N THR A 239 1.34 -8.96 -16.38
CA THR A 239 1.00 -7.95 -17.39
C THR A 239 1.03 -8.46 -18.83
N SER A 240 1.60 -9.64 -19.10
CA SER A 240 1.59 -10.20 -20.45
C SER A 240 0.17 -10.55 -20.88
N THR A 241 -0.16 -10.24 -22.14
CA THR A 241 -1.44 -10.56 -22.77
C THR A 241 -1.36 -11.75 -23.72
N ALA A 242 -0.14 -12.29 -23.93
CA ALA A 242 0.10 -13.41 -24.83
C ALA A 242 -0.49 -14.72 -24.29
N ASP A 243 -1.02 -15.60 -25.16
CA ASP A 243 -1.50 -16.93 -24.77
C ASP A 243 -0.36 -17.83 -24.30
N THR A 244 0.80 -17.69 -24.92
CA THR A 244 2.05 -18.33 -24.51
C THR A 244 3.14 -17.29 -24.34
N ILE A 245 3.86 -17.35 -23.23
CA ILE A 245 4.92 -16.43 -22.87
C ILE A 245 6.27 -17.07 -23.15
N PRO A 246 7.12 -16.51 -24.04
CA PRO A 246 8.48 -16.98 -24.19
C PRO A 246 9.32 -16.58 -22.98
N VAL A 247 9.78 -17.54 -22.20
CA VAL A 247 10.68 -17.38 -21.07
C VAL A 247 12.08 -17.84 -21.48
N LYS A 248 13.01 -16.91 -21.55
CA LYS A 248 14.42 -17.21 -21.86
C LYS A 248 15.17 -17.42 -20.55
N VAL A 249 15.76 -18.60 -20.39
CA VAL A 249 16.50 -18.99 -19.19
C VAL A 249 17.92 -19.43 -19.52
N GLN A 250 18.79 -19.32 -18.54
CA GLN A 250 20.11 -19.95 -18.52
C GLN A 250 20.05 -21.14 -17.56
N ARG A 251 20.30 -22.35 -18.09
CA ARG A 251 20.38 -23.62 -17.37
C ARG A 251 21.79 -24.18 -17.51
N GLY A 252 22.62 -24.06 -16.46
CA GLY A 252 24.05 -24.28 -16.56
C GLY A 252 24.67 -23.36 -17.63
N ASP A 253 25.36 -23.94 -18.62
CA ASP A 253 25.99 -23.19 -19.71
C ASP A 253 25.06 -22.98 -20.93
N GLN A 254 23.86 -23.55 -20.90
CA GLN A 254 22.91 -23.48 -22.01
C GLN A 254 21.91 -22.35 -21.83
N THR A 255 21.59 -21.70 -22.93
CA THR A 255 20.49 -20.72 -22.98
C THR A 255 19.32 -21.32 -23.73
N LEU A 256 18.18 -21.43 -23.05
CA LEU A 256 16.96 -22.04 -23.56
C LEU A 256 15.83 -20.99 -23.63
N THR A 257 14.95 -21.12 -24.62
CA THR A 257 13.69 -20.36 -24.67
C THR A 257 12.54 -21.33 -24.55
N ILE A 258 11.80 -21.23 -23.44
CA ILE A 258 10.72 -22.14 -23.08
C ILE A 258 9.40 -21.39 -23.23
N GLN A 259 8.44 -21.99 -23.94
CA GLN A 259 7.10 -21.43 -24.14
C GLN A 259 6.21 -21.88 -22.99
N VAL A 260 5.72 -20.92 -22.21
CA VAL A 260 4.87 -21.19 -21.04
C VAL A 260 3.48 -20.60 -21.28
N ALA A 261 2.44 -21.43 -21.19
CA ALA A 261 1.05 -20.98 -21.27
C ALA A 261 0.54 -20.65 -19.85
N PRO A 262 0.53 -19.37 -19.45
CA PRO A 262 0.12 -19.00 -18.09
C PRO A 262 -1.35 -19.30 -17.88
N GLN A 263 -1.72 -19.69 -16.66
CA GLN A 263 -3.11 -19.87 -16.27
C GLN A 263 -3.56 -18.72 -15.36
N LYS A 264 -4.84 -18.37 -15.44
CA LYS A 264 -5.47 -17.59 -14.39
C LYS A 264 -5.77 -18.55 -13.25
N ASP A 265 -5.57 -18.10 -12.03
CA ASP A 265 -6.02 -18.84 -10.86
C ASP A 265 -7.55 -18.83 -10.86
N LEU A 266 -8.12 -19.78 -11.56
CA LEU A 266 -9.55 -20.04 -11.62
C LEU A 266 -9.91 -20.87 -10.38
N ASP A 267 -9.78 -20.30 -9.21
CA ASP A 267 -10.58 -20.78 -8.10
C ASP A 267 -12.03 -20.55 -8.51
N HIS A 268 -12.78 -21.61 -8.81
CA HIS A 268 -14.13 -21.58 -9.39
C HIS A 268 -15.19 -20.90 -8.49
N THR A 269 -14.72 -20.28 -7.39
CA THR A 269 -15.49 -19.52 -6.42
C THR A 269 -15.36 -18.01 -6.54
N HIS A 270 -14.74 -17.49 -7.63
CA HIS A 270 -14.61 -16.04 -7.81
C HIS A 270 -15.99 -15.38 -7.93
N THR A 271 -16.40 -14.80 -6.84
CA THR A 271 -17.56 -13.94 -6.76
C THR A 271 -17.15 -12.51 -7.12
N TRP A 272 -18.10 -11.72 -7.63
CA TRP A 272 -17.83 -10.32 -8.06
C TRP A 272 -17.24 -9.42 -6.97
N TRP A 273 -17.31 -9.85 -5.70
CA TRP A 273 -16.75 -9.15 -4.54
C TRP A 273 -15.33 -9.61 -4.15
N GLN A 274 -14.67 -10.44 -4.95
CA GLN A 274 -13.28 -10.83 -4.76
C GLN A 274 -12.41 -10.16 -5.81
N ARG A 275 -11.13 -9.89 -5.47
CA ARG A 275 -10.18 -9.38 -6.46
C ARG A 275 -10.02 -10.40 -7.59
N SER A 276 -9.94 -9.89 -8.82
CA SER A 276 -9.73 -10.75 -9.99
C SER A 276 -8.42 -11.53 -9.85
N ALA A 277 -8.43 -12.80 -10.23
CA ALA A 277 -7.23 -13.62 -10.25
C ALA A 277 -6.21 -13.11 -11.27
N THR A 278 -4.96 -13.05 -10.86
CA THR A 278 -3.84 -12.70 -11.74
C THR A 278 -3.32 -13.93 -12.49
N ARG A 279 -2.65 -13.70 -13.62
CA ARG A 279 -1.97 -14.78 -14.34
C ARG A 279 -0.76 -15.28 -13.55
N LYS A 280 -0.56 -16.59 -13.50
CA LYS A 280 0.58 -17.24 -12.86
C LYS A 280 1.12 -18.38 -13.73
N ILE A 281 2.37 -18.72 -13.52
CA ILE A 281 3.02 -19.87 -14.15
C ILE A 281 3.50 -20.92 -13.15
N GLY A 282 3.44 -20.63 -11.84
CA GLY A 282 3.80 -21.57 -10.78
C GLY A 282 5.31 -21.65 -10.52
N VAL A 283 6.01 -20.52 -10.49
CA VAL A 283 7.43 -20.44 -10.10
C VAL A 283 7.59 -19.52 -8.90
N GLY A 284 8.54 -19.84 -8.02
CA GLY A 284 8.98 -18.95 -6.94
C GLY A 284 10.46 -18.63 -7.01
N PRO A 285 10.91 -17.57 -6.31
CA PRO A 285 12.31 -17.15 -6.27
C PRO A 285 13.19 -18.12 -5.50
N ALA A 286 14.49 -18.04 -5.72
CA ALA A 286 15.48 -18.65 -4.85
C ALA A 286 15.68 -17.82 -3.58
N ASP A 287 15.88 -18.48 -2.42
CA ASP A 287 16.05 -17.82 -1.11
C ASP A 287 17.53 -17.44 -0.83
N GLY A 288 18.44 -17.88 -1.69
CA GLY A 288 19.88 -17.81 -1.43
C GLY A 288 20.35 -18.99 -0.57
N PRO A 289 21.44 -18.87 0.18
CA PRO A 289 21.91 -19.91 1.06
C PRO A 289 20.90 -20.22 2.17
N LEU A 290 20.43 -21.47 2.25
CA LEU A 290 19.50 -21.93 3.28
C LEU A 290 20.26 -22.31 4.56
N VAL A 291 20.46 -21.35 5.44
CA VAL A 291 21.12 -21.56 6.75
C VAL A 291 20.03 -21.68 7.82
N ILE A 292 20.08 -22.75 8.62
CA ILE A 292 19.11 -23.00 9.68
C ILE A 292 19.32 -21.98 10.80
N LYS A 293 18.31 -21.15 11.09
CA LYS A 293 18.32 -20.18 12.19
C LYS A 293 17.66 -20.72 13.45
N LYS A 294 16.58 -21.49 13.28
CA LYS A 294 15.83 -22.04 14.41
C LYS A 294 15.26 -23.42 14.10
N LEU A 295 15.41 -24.32 15.09
CA LEU A 295 14.81 -25.65 15.08
C LEU A 295 13.77 -25.75 16.19
N LEU A 296 12.66 -26.42 15.91
CA LEU A 296 11.63 -26.67 16.93
C LEU A 296 12.12 -27.73 17.94
N PRO A 297 11.76 -27.59 19.23
CA PRO A 297 12.01 -28.61 20.23
C PRO A 297 11.40 -29.96 19.82
N ASP A 298 12.07 -31.04 20.17
CA ASP A 298 11.64 -32.42 19.88
C ASP A 298 11.39 -32.72 18.39
N SER A 299 11.87 -31.85 17.49
CA SER A 299 11.67 -31.99 16.05
C SER A 299 12.44 -33.14 15.42
N PRO A 300 11.94 -33.72 14.31
CA PRO A 300 12.66 -34.70 13.51
C PRO A 300 14.02 -34.23 13.05
N ALA A 301 14.15 -32.98 12.63
CA ALA A 301 15.40 -32.38 12.19
C ALA A 301 16.46 -32.36 13.31
N LEU A 302 16.06 -31.90 14.51
CA LEU A 302 16.92 -31.91 15.69
C LEU A 302 17.32 -33.35 16.07
N ALA A 303 16.37 -34.28 16.04
CA ALA A 303 16.60 -35.68 16.35
C ALA A 303 17.54 -36.40 15.38
N ALA A 304 17.54 -35.99 14.11
CA ALA A 304 18.43 -36.50 13.06
C ALA A 304 19.85 -35.91 13.15
N GLY A 305 20.08 -34.84 13.96
CA GLY A 305 21.38 -34.23 14.16
C GLY A 305 21.63 -32.97 13.35
N LEU A 306 20.58 -32.37 12.74
CA LEU A 306 20.65 -31.01 12.19
C LEU A 306 20.86 -30.00 13.34
N LYS A 307 21.62 -28.95 13.08
CA LYS A 307 21.96 -27.90 14.04
C LYS A 307 21.70 -26.51 13.46
N VAL A 308 21.46 -25.57 14.35
CA VAL A 308 21.47 -24.14 13.99
C VAL A 308 22.82 -23.78 13.41
N GLY A 309 22.84 -23.04 12.30
CA GLY A 309 24.04 -22.69 11.52
C GLY A 309 24.40 -23.70 10.41
N ASP A 310 23.73 -24.88 10.33
CA ASP A 310 23.92 -25.79 9.21
C ASP A 310 23.33 -25.18 7.93
N ARG A 311 24.08 -25.16 6.84
CA ARG A 311 23.62 -24.73 5.53
C ARG A 311 23.16 -25.96 4.74
N ILE A 312 21.90 -25.98 4.36
CA ILE A 312 21.33 -27.01 3.47
C ILE A 312 21.71 -26.66 2.04
N ALA A 313 22.49 -27.50 1.39
CA ALA A 313 22.93 -27.33 0.01
C ALA A 313 22.20 -28.22 -0.98
N GLU A 314 21.80 -29.42 -0.53
CA GLU A 314 21.17 -30.43 -1.36
C GLU A 314 19.98 -31.09 -0.64
N MET A 315 19.02 -31.52 -1.41
CA MET A 315 17.89 -32.34 -0.98
C MET A 315 17.75 -33.54 -1.91
N ASN A 316 17.84 -34.77 -1.35
CA ASN A 316 17.83 -36.00 -2.10
C ASN A 316 18.86 -36.06 -3.26
N GLY A 317 20.07 -35.53 -3.02
CA GLY A 317 21.17 -35.49 -3.99
C GLY A 317 21.02 -34.46 -5.11
N GLN A 318 20.04 -33.56 -5.00
CA GLN A 318 19.85 -32.43 -5.92
C GLN A 318 20.03 -31.10 -5.21
N PRO A 319 20.64 -30.08 -5.86
CA PRO A 319 20.75 -28.75 -5.28
C PRO A 319 19.38 -28.19 -4.90
N ILE A 320 19.28 -27.61 -3.70
CA ILE A 320 18.07 -26.90 -3.23
C ILE A 320 18.29 -25.39 -3.32
N TYR A 321 17.30 -24.68 -3.84
CA TYR A 321 17.36 -23.24 -4.06
C TYR A 321 16.36 -22.45 -3.23
N ALA A 322 15.35 -23.11 -2.64
CA ALA A 322 14.34 -22.47 -1.80
C ALA A 322 13.80 -23.43 -0.75
N ALA A 323 13.51 -22.91 0.45
CA ALA A 323 12.91 -23.68 1.55
C ALA A 323 11.53 -24.23 1.17
N ALA A 324 10.76 -23.50 0.37
CA ALA A 324 9.47 -23.94 -0.14
C ALA A 324 9.52 -25.27 -0.91
N ALA A 325 10.68 -25.66 -1.46
CA ALA A 325 10.86 -26.96 -2.09
C ALA A 325 10.72 -28.13 -1.09
N ILE A 326 11.06 -27.92 0.19
CA ILE A 326 10.89 -28.90 1.26
C ILE A 326 9.39 -29.11 1.53
N ASP A 327 8.62 -28.02 1.64
CA ASP A 327 7.18 -28.10 1.86
C ASP A 327 6.45 -28.77 0.70
N LEU A 328 6.88 -28.50 -0.53
CA LEU A 328 6.33 -29.17 -1.71
C LEU A 328 6.62 -30.68 -1.69
N LEU A 329 7.83 -31.08 -1.29
CA LEU A 329 8.18 -32.49 -1.14
C LEU A 329 7.37 -33.18 -0.03
N LEU A 330 7.17 -32.50 1.11
CA LEU A 330 6.36 -33.00 2.22
C LEU A 330 4.88 -33.15 1.85
N LYS A 331 4.36 -32.29 0.98
CA LYS A 331 2.99 -32.44 0.42
C LYS A 331 2.86 -33.64 -0.51
N ASP A 332 3.84 -33.84 -1.39
CA ASP A 332 3.84 -34.94 -2.36
C ASP A 332 4.10 -36.30 -1.67
N ARG A 333 5.04 -36.31 -0.73
CA ARG A 333 5.54 -37.56 -0.08
C ARG A 333 5.69 -37.37 1.42
N PRO A 334 4.58 -37.28 2.16
CA PRO A 334 4.59 -36.87 3.57
C PRO A 334 5.35 -37.84 4.51
N ASN A 335 5.48 -39.10 4.15
CA ASN A 335 6.08 -40.11 5.03
C ASN A 335 7.47 -40.59 4.56
N ASN A 336 7.99 -40.01 3.47
CA ASN A 336 9.29 -40.47 2.94
C ASN A 336 10.43 -39.74 3.67
N PRO A 337 11.51 -40.45 4.06
CA PRO A 337 12.70 -39.80 4.60
C PRO A 337 13.32 -38.88 3.57
N ILE A 338 13.80 -37.74 4.03
CA ILE A 338 14.47 -36.70 3.24
C ILE A 338 15.96 -36.71 3.55
N GLN A 339 16.79 -36.86 2.51
CA GLN A 339 18.25 -36.75 2.64
C GLN A 339 18.69 -35.31 2.40
N PHE A 340 19.30 -34.67 3.38
CA PHE A 340 19.88 -33.35 3.25
C PHE A 340 21.39 -33.43 3.15
N GLY A 341 21.96 -32.85 2.08
CA GLY A 341 23.36 -32.51 1.97
C GLY A 341 23.61 -31.18 2.68
N ILE A 342 24.29 -31.21 3.81
CA ILE A 342 24.56 -30.01 4.62
C ILE A 342 26.04 -29.66 4.61
N VAL A 343 26.31 -28.35 4.72
CA VAL A 343 27.66 -27.82 4.95
C VAL A 343 27.66 -27.12 6.31
N ARG A 344 28.42 -27.68 7.24
CA ARG A 344 28.51 -27.14 8.60
C ARG A 344 29.57 -26.05 8.67
N GLN A 345 29.33 -25.03 9.48
CA GLN A 345 30.27 -23.93 9.66
C GLN A 345 31.65 -24.45 10.11
N GLY A 346 32.69 -24.09 9.36
CA GLY A 346 34.06 -24.57 9.62
C GLY A 346 34.43 -25.90 8.97
N GLU A 347 33.47 -26.58 8.34
CA GLU A 347 33.71 -27.82 7.58
C GLU A 347 33.65 -27.56 6.07
N THR A 348 34.55 -28.17 5.33
CA THR A 348 34.63 -28.03 3.87
C THR A 348 33.93 -29.16 3.13
N GLN A 349 33.68 -30.28 3.81
CA GLN A 349 33.02 -31.44 3.20
C GLN A 349 31.54 -31.47 3.54
N PRO A 350 30.64 -31.69 2.56
CA PRO A 350 29.23 -31.86 2.82
C PRO A 350 28.98 -33.15 3.59
N GLN A 351 28.08 -33.09 4.56
CA GLN A 351 27.58 -34.24 5.31
C GLN A 351 26.17 -34.56 4.86
N THR A 352 25.82 -35.83 4.78
CA THR A 352 24.45 -36.25 4.47
C THR A 352 23.73 -36.62 5.77
N ILE A 353 22.61 -35.95 6.03
CA ILE A 353 21.73 -36.27 7.17
C ILE A 353 20.35 -36.65 6.63
N THR A 354 19.84 -37.80 7.11
CA THR A 354 18.51 -38.26 6.75
C THR A 354 17.51 -37.91 7.84
N VAL A 355 16.46 -37.17 7.48
CA VAL A 355 15.38 -36.75 8.39
C VAL A 355 14.11 -37.48 8.02
N GLN A 356 13.47 -38.15 9.00
CA GLN A 356 12.16 -38.79 8.85
C GLN A 356 11.08 -37.78 9.24
N PRO A 357 10.22 -37.26 8.30
CA PRO A 357 9.12 -36.39 8.63
C PRO A 357 8.12 -37.06 9.56
N VAL A 358 7.55 -36.31 10.51
CA VAL A 358 6.50 -36.80 11.41
C VAL A 358 5.32 -35.85 11.47
N LYS A 359 4.16 -36.37 11.83
CA LYS A 359 2.97 -35.55 12.02
C LYS A 359 3.11 -34.75 13.32
N PRO A 360 3.00 -33.41 13.29
CA PRO A 360 3.01 -32.61 14.52
C PRO A 360 1.76 -32.87 15.36
N ILE A 361 1.86 -32.67 16.68
CA ILE A 361 0.74 -32.79 17.61
C ILE A 361 -0.08 -31.51 17.74
N SER A 362 0.46 -30.39 17.32
CA SER A 362 -0.19 -29.08 17.28
C SER A 362 0.28 -28.33 16.04
N PRO A 363 -0.60 -27.54 15.36
CA PRO A 363 -2.06 -27.48 15.56
C PRO A 363 -2.77 -28.78 15.12
N SER A 364 -3.93 -29.05 15.71
CA SER A 364 -4.74 -30.19 15.31
C SER A 364 -6.23 -29.76 15.20
N PRO A 365 -6.86 -29.90 14.00
CA PRO A 365 -6.28 -30.41 12.76
C PRO A 365 -5.35 -29.39 12.08
N LEU A 366 -4.39 -29.90 11.30
CA LEU A 366 -3.58 -29.07 10.41
C LEU A 366 -4.46 -28.43 9.32
N PRO A 367 -4.11 -27.21 8.84
CA PRO A 367 -4.78 -26.61 7.69
C PRO A 367 -4.78 -27.57 6.49
N LYS A 368 -5.89 -27.61 5.72
CA LYS A 368 -6.03 -28.55 4.58
C LYS A 368 -4.93 -28.39 3.53
N ASP A 369 -4.46 -27.15 3.35
CA ASP A 369 -3.46 -26.82 2.34
C ASP A 369 -2.01 -26.92 2.87
N ALA A 370 -1.81 -27.19 4.17
CA ALA A 370 -0.51 -27.40 4.75
C ALA A 370 0.00 -28.84 4.55
N PRO A 371 1.33 -29.08 4.54
CA PRO A 371 1.88 -30.42 4.64
C PRO A 371 1.34 -31.14 5.88
N GLN A 372 1.01 -32.41 5.76
CA GLN A 372 0.47 -33.22 6.88
C GLN A 372 1.56 -33.74 7.82
N THR A 373 2.80 -33.64 7.41
CA THR A 373 4.00 -33.94 8.19
C THR A 373 4.97 -32.78 8.11
N ASP A 374 5.86 -32.70 9.07
CA ASP A 374 6.85 -31.63 9.17
C ASP A 374 8.18 -32.21 9.67
N ILE A 375 9.27 -31.49 9.41
CA ILE A 375 10.62 -31.83 9.89
C ILE A 375 11.07 -30.92 11.05
N GLY A 376 10.38 -29.82 11.30
CA GLY A 376 10.61 -28.91 12.43
C GLY A 376 11.77 -27.95 12.25
N ILE A 377 12.06 -27.52 11.05
CA ILE A 377 12.88 -26.33 10.80
C ILE A 377 11.93 -25.12 10.82
N GLU A 378 12.02 -24.29 11.86
CA GLU A 378 11.09 -23.19 12.07
C GLU A 378 11.50 -21.94 11.28
N GLU A 379 12.80 -21.66 11.20
CA GLU A 379 13.29 -20.42 10.58
C GLU A 379 14.65 -20.64 9.90
N TYR A 380 14.82 -20.00 8.75
CA TYR A 380 16.10 -19.87 8.06
C TYR A 380 16.64 -18.45 8.23
N GLU A 381 17.96 -18.28 8.12
CA GLU A 381 18.57 -16.95 8.12
C GLU A 381 18.10 -16.15 6.90
N ALA A 382 17.66 -14.92 7.16
CA ALA A 382 17.24 -14.02 6.09
C ALA A 382 18.47 -13.52 5.32
N ASN A 383 18.49 -13.75 4.01
CA ASN A 383 19.53 -13.26 3.13
C ASN A 383 19.24 -11.82 2.70
N VAL A 384 19.50 -10.86 3.59
CA VAL A 384 19.24 -9.44 3.37
C VAL A 384 20.55 -8.70 3.12
N ARG A 385 20.56 -7.82 2.13
CA ARG A 385 21.65 -6.89 1.87
C ARG A 385 21.18 -5.45 1.85
N LEU A 386 22.00 -4.53 2.35
CA LEU A 386 21.75 -3.11 2.20
C LEU A 386 22.24 -2.66 0.82
N VAL A 387 21.35 -2.00 0.08
CA VAL A 387 21.66 -1.34 -1.18
C VAL A 387 21.45 0.16 -1.04
N HIS A 388 22.25 0.95 -1.73
CA HIS A 388 22.21 2.42 -1.69
C HIS A 388 21.81 2.97 -3.07
N PRO A 389 20.53 2.83 -3.48
CA PRO A 389 20.09 3.34 -4.77
C PRO A 389 20.15 4.86 -4.78
N THR A 390 20.68 5.45 -5.87
CA THR A 390 20.73 6.91 -5.99
C THR A 390 19.33 7.51 -6.01
N PRO A 391 19.13 8.78 -5.58
CA PRO A 391 17.82 9.44 -5.63
C PRO A 391 17.20 9.39 -7.03
N PHE A 392 18.01 9.58 -8.06
CA PHE A 392 17.53 9.49 -9.45
C PHE A 392 17.03 8.09 -9.82
N GLN A 393 17.72 7.03 -9.38
CA GLN A 393 17.26 5.66 -9.60
C GLN A 393 15.92 5.40 -8.92
N GLN A 394 15.78 5.80 -7.66
CA GLN A 394 14.54 5.59 -6.88
C GLN A 394 13.35 6.31 -7.53
N VAL A 395 13.51 7.58 -7.89
CA VAL A 395 12.47 8.35 -8.58
C VAL A 395 12.14 7.74 -9.93
N ARG A 396 13.14 7.37 -10.73
CA ARG A 396 12.93 6.73 -12.03
C ARG A 396 12.17 5.40 -11.90
N GLU A 397 12.53 4.56 -10.93
CA GLU A 397 11.85 3.28 -10.67
C GLU A 397 10.39 3.52 -10.22
N SER A 398 10.16 4.54 -9.38
CA SER A 398 8.82 4.94 -8.96
C SER A 398 7.97 5.43 -10.14
N VAL A 399 8.52 6.28 -11.02
CA VAL A 399 7.85 6.73 -12.25
C VAL A 399 7.54 5.54 -13.16
N GLN A 400 8.49 4.61 -13.33
CA GLN A 400 8.27 3.39 -14.11
C GLN A 400 7.19 2.50 -13.51
N ALA A 401 7.13 2.38 -12.19
CA ALA A 401 6.07 1.63 -11.50
C ALA A 401 4.68 2.22 -11.81
N VAL A 402 4.53 3.54 -11.64
CA VAL A 402 3.27 4.25 -11.92
C VAL A 402 2.87 4.10 -13.39
N THR A 403 3.79 4.42 -14.31
CA THR A 403 3.49 4.39 -15.75
C THR A 403 3.22 2.98 -16.27
N SER A 404 3.92 1.96 -15.74
CA SER A 404 3.66 0.56 -16.10
C SER A 404 2.33 0.06 -15.55
N THR A 405 1.93 0.50 -14.35
CA THR A 405 0.63 0.16 -13.77
C THR A 405 -0.51 0.79 -14.57
N LEU A 406 -0.39 2.08 -14.90
CA LEU A 406 -1.37 2.76 -15.74
C LEU A 406 -1.43 2.13 -17.15
N GLY A 407 -0.27 1.84 -17.74
CA GLY A 407 -0.20 1.15 -19.03
C GLY A 407 -0.90 -0.21 -18.99
N ALA A 408 -0.69 -0.98 -17.92
CA ALA A 408 -1.37 -2.26 -17.74
C ALA A 408 -2.88 -2.11 -17.49
N LEU A 409 -3.30 -1.08 -16.75
CA LEU A 409 -4.72 -0.82 -16.46
C LEU A 409 -5.52 -0.46 -17.72
N PHE A 410 -4.90 0.30 -18.65
CA PHE A 410 -5.55 0.76 -19.88
C PHE A 410 -5.25 -0.12 -21.10
N ALA A 411 -4.40 -1.15 -20.97
CA ALA A 411 -4.09 -2.05 -22.07
C ALA A 411 -5.31 -2.89 -22.46
N PRO A 412 -5.61 -3.04 -23.78
CA PRO A 412 -6.63 -3.97 -24.24
C PRO A 412 -6.32 -5.38 -23.77
N HIS A 413 -7.33 -6.09 -23.27
CA HIS A 413 -7.21 -7.46 -22.76
C HIS A 413 -6.28 -7.62 -21.53
N SER A 414 -6.00 -6.53 -20.82
CA SER A 414 -5.20 -6.57 -19.60
C SER A 414 -5.83 -7.50 -18.56
N ASN A 415 -4.97 -8.20 -17.82
CA ASN A 415 -5.39 -8.99 -16.67
C ASN A 415 -5.39 -8.17 -15.37
N ILE A 416 -4.94 -6.91 -15.43
CA ILE A 416 -4.96 -5.98 -14.29
C ILE A 416 -6.21 -5.13 -14.39
N GLY A 417 -7.07 -5.25 -13.40
CA GLY A 417 -8.29 -4.45 -13.27
C GLY A 417 -8.20 -3.41 -12.15
N ALA A 418 -9.16 -2.50 -12.14
CA ALA A 418 -9.27 -1.45 -11.13
C ALA A 418 -9.35 -1.99 -9.68
N SER A 419 -9.92 -3.18 -9.49
CA SER A 419 -10.02 -3.84 -8.18
C SER A 419 -8.67 -4.29 -7.61
N GLN A 420 -7.61 -4.35 -8.43
CA GLN A 420 -6.27 -4.78 -7.98
C GLN A 420 -5.41 -3.61 -7.47
N LEU A 421 -5.86 -2.37 -7.65
CA LEU A 421 -5.20 -1.22 -7.07
C LEU A 421 -5.46 -1.16 -5.56
N SER A 422 -4.52 -0.58 -4.81
CA SER A 422 -4.67 -0.34 -3.37
C SER A 422 -5.18 1.07 -3.13
N GLY A 423 -6.19 1.20 -2.29
CA GLY A 423 -6.68 2.48 -1.79
C GLY A 423 -5.90 2.96 -0.56
N PRO A 424 -6.37 4.04 0.10
CA PRO A 424 -5.72 4.58 1.29
C PRO A 424 -5.57 3.55 2.42
N VAL A 425 -6.57 2.70 2.62
CA VAL A 425 -6.53 1.65 3.66
C VAL A 425 -5.49 0.60 3.33
N GLY A 426 -5.39 0.18 2.06
CA GLY A 426 -4.36 -0.74 1.60
C GLY A 426 -2.95 -0.16 1.73
N ILE A 427 -2.75 1.11 1.37
CA ILE A 427 -1.48 1.81 1.52
C ILE A 427 -1.09 1.91 3.00
N MET A 428 -2.00 2.27 3.89
CA MET A 428 -1.76 2.32 5.33
C MET A 428 -1.40 0.93 5.89
N ASN A 429 -2.05 -0.13 5.41
CA ASN A 429 -1.74 -1.50 5.80
C ASN A 429 -0.33 -1.92 5.34
N ILE A 430 0.07 -1.54 4.13
CA ILE A 430 1.45 -1.77 3.64
C ILE A 430 2.45 -1.04 4.53
N PHE A 431 2.23 0.25 4.86
CA PHE A 431 3.09 0.99 5.78
C PHE A 431 3.17 0.33 7.16
N PHE A 432 2.03 -0.11 7.70
CA PHE A 432 1.98 -0.79 8.99
C PHE A 432 2.85 -2.06 9.01
N ARG A 433 2.71 -2.92 7.99
CA ARG A 433 3.51 -4.14 7.85
C ARG A 433 4.99 -3.85 7.68
N VAL A 434 5.29 -2.87 6.83
CA VAL A 434 6.66 -2.45 6.58
C VAL A 434 7.30 -1.94 7.86
N LEU A 435 6.65 -1.05 8.62
CA LEU A 435 7.16 -0.52 9.89
C LEU A 435 7.26 -1.59 10.98
N SER A 436 6.40 -2.62 10.93
CA SER A 436 6.46 -3.76 11.87
C SER A 436 7.58 -4.75 11.57
N SER A 437 8.25 -4.64 10.42
CA SER A 437 9.35 -5.53 10.05
C SER A 437 10.69 -5.04 10.61
N GLU A 438 11.67 -5.93 10.66
CA GLU A 438 13.07 -5.59 10.97
C GLU A 438 13.59 -4.56 9.96
N ASP A 439 14.28 -3.51 10.41
CA ASP A 439 14.68 -2.36 9.58
C ASP A 439 13.50 -1.65 8.85
N GLY A 440 12.27 -1.80 9.34
CA GLY A 440 11.05 -1.34 8.69
C GLY A 440 11.03 0.16 8.38
N TRP A 441 11.67 0.99 9.22
CA TRP A 441 11.76 2.43 8.98
C TRP A 441 12.49 2.79 7.67
N ARG A 442 13.51 2.00 7.26
CA ARG A 442 14.23 2.19 5.99
C ARG A 442 13.33 1.88 4.79
N LEU A 443 12.57 0.78 4.91
CA LEU A 443 11.58 0.38 3.90
C LEU A 443 10.42 1.36 3.84
N ALA A 444 9.97 1.91 4.98
CA ALA A 444 8.92 2.92 5.03
C ALA A 444 9.35 4.23 4.33
N LEU A 445 10.59 4.67 4.52
CA LEU A 445 11.14 5.81 3.79
C LEU A 445 11.19 5.56 2.28
N TRP A 446 11.65 4.38 1.86
CA TRP A 446 11.65 4.01 0.44
C TRP A 446 10.22 3.95 -0.13
N PHE A 447 9.29 3.37 0.61
CA PHE A 447 7.88 3.33 0.20
C PHE A 447 7.25 4.73 0.15
N ALA A 448 7.65 5.64 1.06
CA ALA A 448 7.25 7.04 1.00
C ALA A 448 7.76 7.76 -0.26
N VAL A 449 8.95 7.42 -0.78
CA VAL A 449 9.42 7.92 -2.10
C VAL A 449 8.43 7.52 -3.18
N LEU A 450 8.07 6.23 -3.25
CA LEU A 450 7.11 5.70 -4.23
C LEU A 450 5.75 6.41 -4.13
N ILE A 451 5.22 6.55 -2.92
CA ILE A 451 3.91 7.19 -2.70
C ILE A 451 3.93 8.68 -3.07
N ASN A 452 5.00 9.43 -2.75
CA ASN A 452 5.08 10.84 -3.12
C ASN A 452 5.22 11.05 -4.64
N VAL A 453 6.00 10.21 -5.34
CA VAL A 453 6.06 10.24 -6.80
C VAL A 453 4.70 9.91 -7.39
N ASN A 454 4.00 8.89 -6.84
CA ASN A 454 2.66 8.52 -7.27
C ASN A 454 1.65 9.67 -7.05
N LEU A 455 1.66 10.28 -5.86
CA LEU A 455 0.81 11.43 -5.52
C LEU A 455 1.06 12.60 -6.48
N ALA A 456 2.32 12.93 -6.76
CA ALA A 456 2.67 14.01 -7.69
C ALA A 456 2.19 13.71 -9.12
N LEU A 457 2.41 12.49 -9.62
CA LEU A 457 2.03 12.13 -10.98
C LEU A 457 0.52 12.02 -11.16
N LEU A 458 -0.19 11.37 -10.21
CA LEU A 458 -1.65 11.23 -10.31
C LEU A 458 -2.35 12.58 -10.18
N ASN A 459 -1.89 13.47 -9.31
CA ASN A 459 -2.47 14.80 -9.20
C ASN A 459 -2.23 15.68 -10.44
N LEU A 460 -1.27 15.35 -11.29
CA LEU A 460 -1.08 16.02 -12.58
C LEU A 460 -2.00 15.50 -13.70
N PHE A 461 -2.83 14.48 -13.45
CA PHE A 461 -3.79 14.02 -14.44
C PHE A 461 -4.87 15.09 -14.71
N PRO A 462 -5.31 15.25 -15.99
CA PRO A 462 -6.27 16.28 -16.37
C PRO A 462 -7.71 15.94 -15.98
N LEU A 463 -7.91 15.47 -14.74
CA LEU A 463 -9.22 15.21 -14.15
C LEU A 463 -9.69 16.43 -13.37
N PRO A 464 -10.92 16.93 -13.56
CA PRO A 464 -11.39 18.19 -12.98
C PRO A 464 -11.30 18.33 -11.46
N VAL A 465 -11.13 17.21 -10.75
CA VAL A 465 -11.03 17.14 -9.27
C VAL A 465 -9.57 17.16 -8.79
N LEU A 466 -8.61 16.97 -9.70
CA LEU A 466 -7.18 16.93 -9.39
C LEU A 466 -6.51 18.24 -9.83
N ASP A 467 -5.32 18.50 -9.32
CA ASP A 467 -4.54 19.71 -9.66
C ASP A 467 -4.29 19.83 -11.16
N GLY A 468 -4.01 18.71 -11.84
CA GLY A 468 -3.86 18.66 -13.30
C GLY A 468 -5.12 19.08 -14.06
N GLY A 469 -6.29 18.86 -13.47
CA GLY A 469 -7.55 19.38 -14.01
C GLY A 469 -7.60 20.91 -13.94
N HIS A 470 -7.20 21.50 -12.81
CA HIS A 470 -7.11 22.96 -12.69
C HIS A 470 -6.09 23.54 -13.67
N ILE A 471 -4.95 22.86 -13.89
CA ILE A 471 -3.96 23.24 -14.90
C ILE A 471 -4.58 23.19 -16.31
N ALA A 472 -5.24 22.08 -16.66
CA ALA A 472 -5.87 21.92 -17.97
C ALA A 472 -6.96 22.96 -18.24
N LEU A 473 -7.83 23.21 -17.26
CA LEU A 473 -8.89 24.22 -17.34
C LEU A 473 -8.30 25.63 -17.48
N SER A 474 -7.24 25.94 -16.73
CA SER A 474 -6.56 27.25 -16.81
C SER A 474 -5.84 27.46 -18.15
N LEU A 475 -5.29 26.40 -18.75
CA LEU A 475 -4.74 26.42 -20.12
C LEU A 475 -5.83 26.70 -21.16
N ILE A 476 -7.01 26.09 -21.01
CA ILE A 476 -8.16 26.35 -21.88
C ILE A 476 -8.62 27.82 -21.73
N GLU A 477 -8.71 28.36 -20.51
CA GLU A 477 -9.03 29.76 -20.26
C GLU A 477 -8.01 30.68 -20.92
N TRP A 478 -6.72 30.37 -20.81
CA TRP A 478 -5.64 31.14 -21.42
C TRP A 478 -5.74 31.20 -22.96
N VAL A 479 -6.00 30.05 -23.60
CA VAL A 479 -6.14 29.97 -25.07
C VAL A 479 -7.41 30.68 -25.55
N ARG A 480 -8.52 30.55 -24.81
CA ARG A 480 -9.81 31.17 -25.19
C ARG A 480 -9.91 32.65 -24.85
N HIS A 481 -9.00 33.17 -24.03
CA HIS A 481 -9.05 34.52 -23.48
C HIS A 481 -10.38 34.86 -22.77
N ARG A 482 -11.09 33.85 -22.28
CA ARG A 482 -12.39 33.96 -21.59
C ARG A 482 -12.47 32.94 -20.48
N PRO A 483 -13.00 33.34 -19.28
CA PRO A 483 -13.21 32.38 -18.21
C PRO A 483 -14.21 31.30 -18.61
N LEU A 484 -14.05 30.11 -18.02
CA LEU A 484 -15.01 29.01 -18.17
C LEU A 484 -16.27 29.30 -17.37
N SER A 485 -17.42 28.91 -17.91
CA SER A 485 -18.72 29.05 -17.23
C SER A 485 -18.78 28.12 -16.01
N MET A 486 -19.05 28.69 -14.85
CA MET A 486 -19.25 27.92 -13.60
C MET A 486 -20.42 26.97 -13.68
N SER A 487 -21.48 27.34 -14.40
CA SER A 487 -22.66 26.48 -14.60
C SER A 487 -22.35 25.13 -15.26
N ILE A 488 -21.21 25.02 -15.97
CA ILE A 488 -20.75 23.76 -16.59
C ILE A 488 -19.67 23.11 -15.72
N LEU A 489 -18.77 23.92 -15.15
CA LEU A 489 -17.60 23.42 -14.43
C LEU A 489 -18.00 22.74 -13.12
N GLU A 490 -18.86 23.34 -12.35
CA GLU A 490 -19.28 22.85 -11.03
C GLU A 490 -19.99 21.47 -11.10
N PRO A 491 -20.98 21.24 -11.99
CA PRO A 491 -21.56 19.89 -12.15
C PRO A 491 -20.56 18.84 -12.60
N VAL A 492 -19.62 19.20 -13.49
CA VAL A 492 -18.57 18.27 -13.98
C VAL A 492 -17.60 17.91 -12.85
N GLN A 493 -17.16 18.89 -12.08
CA GLN A 493 -16.30 18.64 -10.90
C GLN A 493 -17.02 17.78 -9.87
N THR A 494 -18.28 18.10 -9.55
CA THR A 494 -19.09 17.32 -8.60
C THR A 494 -19.29 15.88 -9.06
N ALA A 495 -19.61 15.68 -10.35
CA ALA A 495 -19.74 14.32 -10.90
C ALA A 495 -18.43 13.54 -10.84
N CYS A 496 -17.30 14.15 -11.20
CA CYS A 496 -15.98 13.53 -11.07
C CYS A 496 -15.62 13.20 -9.62
N ALA A 497 -15.93 14.10 -8.67
CA ALA A 497 -15.71 13.88 -7.25
C ALA A 497 -16.52 12.68 -6.73
N LEU A 498 -17.80 12.60 -7.10
CA LEU A 498 -18.65 11.48 -6.71
C LEU A 498 -18.17 10.15 -7.28
N VAL A 499 -17.73 10.13 -8.54
CA VAL A 499 -17.13 8.93 -9.17
C VAL A 499 -15.85 8.52 -8.44
N LEU A 500 -14.98 9.48 -8.10
CA LEU A 500 -13.75 9.21 -7.36
C LEU A 500 -14.05 8.68 -5.96
N ILE A 501 -14.98 9.28 -5.22
CA ILE A 501 -15.40 8.82 -3.89
C ILE A 501 -15.99 7.40 -3.97
N ALA A 502 -16.86 7.13 -4.95
CA ALA A 502 -17.42 5.80 -5.15
C ALA A 502 -16.33 4.77 -5.47
N TYR A 503 -15.35 5.13 -6.30
CA TYR A 503 -14.21 4.29 -6.62
C TYR A 503 -13.31 4.05 -5.39
N MET A 504 -13.07 5.08 -4.57
CA MET A 504 -12.31 4.95 -3.32
C MET A 504 -13.03 4.03 -2.32
N ALA A 505 -14.36 4.14 -2.20
CA ALA A 505 -15.16 3.23 -1.37
C ALA A 505 -15.09 1.78 -1.88
N PHE A 506 -15.16 1.60 -3.20
CA PHE A 506 -15.02 0.30 -3.85
C PHE A 506 -13.66 -0.36 -3.58
N ILE A 507 -12.55 0.36 -3.73
CA ILE A 507 -11.21 -0.18 -3.43
C ILE A 507 -11.06 -0.46 -1.94
N THR A 508 -11.53 0.44 -1.07
CA THR A 508 -11.48 0.28 0.39
C THR A 508 -12.18 -0.99 0.84
N PHE A 509 -13.29 -1.35 0.20
CA PHE A 509 -13.97 -2.62 0.47
C PHE A 509 -13.04 -3.83 0.26
N PHE A 510 -12.28 -3.87 -0.85
CA PHE A 510 -11.32 -4.94 -1.09
C PHE A 510 -10.12 -4.90 -0.14
N ASP A 511 -9.61 -3.70 0.17
CA ASP A 511 -8.50 -3.55 1.11
C ASP A 511 -8.85 -4.08 2.51
N VAL A 512 -10.07 -3.81 2.99
CA VAL A 512 -10.56 -4.32 4.28
C VAL A 512 -10.75 -5.84 4.24
N GLN A 513 -11.28 -6.37 3.14
CA GLN A 513 -11.47 -7.81 2.98
C GLN A 513 -10.13 -8.56 2.99
N ASP A 514 -9.11 -8.03 2.27
CA ASP A 514 -7.79 -8.63 2.24
C ASP A 514 -7.10 -8.55 3.61
N SER A 515 -7.25 -7.43 4.31
CA SER A 515 -6.75 -7.27 5.69
C SER A 515 -7.40 -8.27 6.65
N GLY A 516 -8.71 -8.49 6.52
CA GLY A 516 -9.44 -9.48 7.32
C GLY A 516 -8.96 -10.92 7.06
N LYS A 517 -8.80 -11.31 5.80
CA LYS A 517 -8.29 -12.66 5.46
C LYS A 517 -6.91 -12.92 6.05
N MET A 518 -6.05 -11.91 6.09
CA MET A 518 -4.71 -12.03 6.65
C MET A 518 -4.71 -12.04 8.19
N ALA A 519 -5.59 -11.27 8.83
CA ALA A 519 -5.70 -11.25 10.30
C ALA A 519 -6.28 -12.57 10.85
N PHE A 520 -7.25 -13.16 10.15
CA PHE A 520 -7.91 -14.41 10.58
C PHE A 520 -7.31 -15.66 9.93
N GLY A 521 -6.55 -15.54 8.81
CA GLY A 521 -5.90 -16.64 8.11
C GLY A 521 -4.56 -17.07 8.69
N SER A 522 -3.91 -16.23 9.50
CA SER A 522 -2.62 -16.53 10.16
C SER A 522 -2.75 -17.34 11.46
N GLY A 523 -3.93 -17.88 11.76
CA GLY A 523 -4.21 -18.73 12.92
C GLY A 523 -3.64 -20.15 12.83
N GLY A 524 -2.49 -20.35 12.17
CA GLY A 524 -1.69 -21.55 12.30
C GLY A 524 -1.10 -21.59 13.72
N GLY A 525 -1.67 -22.40 14.61
CA GLY A 525 -1.12 -22.59 15.95
C GLY A 525 0.34 -23.05 15.84
N GLU A 526 1.12 -22.76 16.88
CA GLU A 526 2.54 -23.15 16.98
C GLU A 526 2.71 -24.65 16.72
N ILE A 527 3.57 -25.01 15.75
CA ILE A 527 3.87 -26.41 15.46
C ILE A 527 4.62 -27.01 16.64
N LYS A 528 4.13 -28.14 17.17
CA LYS A 528 4.74 -28.87 18.28
C LYS A 528 4.85 -30.35 17.94
N PHE A 529 5.93 -30.96 18.36
CA PHE A 529 6.16 -32.39 18.24
C PHE A 529 5.99 -33.10 19.57
N ALA A 530 5.71 -34.40 19.53
CA ALA A 530 5.66 -35.22 20.73
C ALA A 530 7.08 -35.36 21.31
N PRO A 531 7.27 -35.18 22.63
CA PRO A 531 8.55 -35.45 23.27
C PRO A 531 9.02 -36.87 22.96
N LYS A 532 10.31 -37.03 22.62
CA LYS A 532 10.89 -38.39 22.52
C LYS A 532 10.65 -39.13 23.84
N GLN A 533 9.87 -40.20 23.80
CA GLN A 533 9.85 -41.15 24.90
C GLN A 533 11.29 -41.64 25.09
N GLY A 534 11.90 -41.26 26.26
CA GLY A 534 13.24 -41.66 26.57
C GLY A 534 13.35 -43.18 26.48
N GLY A 535 14.11 -43.67 25.51
CA GLY A 535 14.48 -45.05 25.47
C GLY A 535 15.24 -45.38 26.78
N GLN A 536 14.68 -46.28 27.54
CA GLN A 536 15.37 -46.93 28.66
C GLN A 536 16.54 -47.75 28.13
#